data_5665785f30dbb2c560c41a904092ffce
#
_entry.id   5665785f30dbb2c560c41a904092ffce
#
_cell.length_a   1.000
_cell.length_b   1.000
_cell.length_c   1.000
_cell.angle_alpha   90.00
_cell.angle_beta   90.00
_cell.angle_gamma   90.00
#
_symmetry.space_group_name_H-M   'P 1'
#
loop_
_entity.id
_entity.type
_entity.pdbx_description
1 polymer ?
#
loop_
_entity_poly.entity_id
_entity_poly.type
_entity_poly.pdbx_seq_one_letter_code
_entity_poly.pdbx_strand_id
1 'polypeptide(L)'
;MAAVPFLSHSDPDEVVAFRGRRTVRVAEFLSDLRRVAASLPARSHLLNFCSDRYRFAVGLGAALSRGQVSLLPPTQTPEMLAQMQLAYPGLYALTDAPQALHGIEQVKYPDSEAASAATGPVPEFAPEQVAVIAFTSGSTGRPTPHPKSWGAIAHGAAGEALRFGLCGSERSRGSIGKPGSVLVGTVPPQHMYGLESTVLMALRNSLALHAARPFYPADVRTALEDIPGRRVLVTTPVHLRALLADSVALPELELIICATAPLSPEMAAQAEARFKAPLHEVYGFTEAGMVATRRTIDGPLWHTLPGVRLRDEGETVWVHGGHVEAEVAFSDVVEVRDAETFVLCGRNADLVNVAGKRSSLAFLNHHLNSIEGVEDGVFFMPDETDAGVTRLTVFVVAPGLSRQALIEALRARIDPVYLPRPLYFVESLPRNATGKLPREVLLRFAADCGRRKASGGRARNPA
;
A
#
# COMPACT_ATOMS: atom_id res chain seq x y z
N MET A 1 -27.42 6.50 10.46
CA MET A 1 -26.76 5.30 11.05
C MET A 1 -26.12 5.70 12.37
N ALA A 2 -25.90 4.74 13.32
CA ALA A 2 -25.18 5.06 14.55
C ALA A 2 -23.73 5.46 14.28
N ALA A 3 -23.18 6.36 15.10
CA ALA A 3 -21.78 6.74 15.02
C ALA A 3 -20.85 5.52 15.26
N VAL A 4 -19.71 5.50 14.61
CA VAL A 4 -18.75 4.38 14.65
C VAL A 4 -17.53 4.82 15.47
N PRO A 5 -17.19 4.11 16.57
CA PRO A 5 -16.07 4.48 17.41
C PRO A 5 -14.74 4.29 16.68
N PHE A 6 -13.72 5.10 17.02
CA PHE A 6 -12.38 4.99 16.44
C PHE A 6 -11.63 3.73 16.89
N LEU A 7 -11.82 3.34 18.14
CA LEU A 7 -11.29 2.11 18.74
C LEU A 7 -12.41 1.17 19.13
N SER A 8 -12.19 -0.13 19.03
CA SER A 8 -13.06 -1.16 19.63
C SER A 8 -12.55 -1.69 20.98
N HIS A 9 -11.43 -1.19 21.47
CA HIS A 9 -10.94 -1.43 22.81
C HIS A 9 -11.91 -0.83 23.83
N SER A 10 -12.22 -1.57 24.87
CA SER A 10 -13.25 -1.20 25.87
C SER A 10 -12.66 -0.73 27.20
N ASP A 11 -11.39 -1.08 27.46
CA ASP A 11 -10.71 -0.74 28.73
C ASP A 11 -9.56 0.24 28.44
N PRO A 12 -9.42 1.35 29.18
CA PRO A 12 -8.32 2.31 29.05
C PRO A 12 -6.95 1.68 29.29
N ASP A 13 -6.88 0.56 29.98
CA ASP A 13 -5.64 -0.17 30.29
C ASP A 13 -5.27 -1.23 29.22
N GLU A 14 -6.14 -1.49 28.24
CA GLU A 14 -5.78 -2.36 27.11
C GLU A 14 -4.60 -1.81 26.32
N VAL A 15 -3.76 -2.73 25.81
CA VAL A 15 -2.60 -2.37 24.98
C VAL A 15 -3.05 -2.18 23.54
N VAL A 16 -2.83 -0.98 23.00
CA VAL A 16 -3.17 -0.62 21.61
C VAL A 16 -1.95 -0.60 20.69
N ALA A 17 -0.76 -0.41 21.23
CA ALA A 17 0.47 -0.37 20.44
C ALA A 17 1.72 -0.80 21.21
N PHE A 18 2.74 -1.16 20.43
CA PHE A 18 4.12 -1.35 20.86
C PHE A 18 5.04 -0.34 20.17
N ARG A 19 5.87 0.36 20.93
CA ARG A 19 6.95 1.23 20.44
C ARG A 19 8.27 0.66 20.94
N GLY A 20 8.90 -0.20 20.14
CA GLY A 20 9.87 -1.14 20.65
C GLY A 20 9.19 -2.06 21.67
N ARG A 21 9.84 -2.30 22.79
CA ARG A 21 9.30 -3.10 23.92
C ARG A 21 8.33 -2.34 24.82
N ARG A 22 8.20 -1.02 24.62
CA ARG A 22 7.29 -0.19 25.42
C ARG A 22 5.85 -0.40 24.90
N THR A 23 4.97 -0.76 25.81
CA THR A 23 3.52 -0.81 25.54
C THR A 23 2.90 0.57 25.62
N VAL A 24 1.95 0.85 24.73
CA VAL A 24 1.09 2.04 24.78
C VAL A 24 -0.33 1.57 25.06
N ARG A 25 -0.97 2.17 26.07
CA ARG A 25 -2.33 1.84 26.48
C ARG A 25 -3.33 2.75 25.78
N VAL A 26 -4.59 2.34 25.76
CA VAL A 26 -5.72 3.09 25.19
C VAL A 26 -5.79 4.50 25.78
N ALA A 27 -5.66 4.65 27.12
CA ALA A 27 -5.67 5.96 27.77
C ALA A 27 -4.58 6.90 27.23
N GLU A 28 -3.36 6.40 27.03
CA GLU A 28 -2.25 7.16 26.46
C GLU A 28 -2.52 7.51 24.99
N PHE A 29 -2.99 6.55 24.21
CA PHE A 29 -3.36 6.76 22.81
C PHE A 29 -4.39 7.89 22.65
N LEU A 30 -5.45 7.87 23.46
CA LEU A 30 -6.50 8.89 23.43
C LEU A 30 -6.00 10.26 23.89
N SER A 31 -5.08 10.30 24.84
CA SER A 31 -4.41 11.54 25.26
C SER A 31 -3.57 12.13 24.12
N ASP A 32 -2.76 11.29 23.45
CA ASP A 32 -1.96 11.70 22.30
C ASP A 32 -2.84 12.19 21.14
N LEU A 33 -3.94 11.48 20.86
CA LEU A 33 -4.89 11.87 19.82
C LEU A 33 -5.44 13.27 20.06
N ARG A 34 -5.89 13.59 21.29
CA ARG A 34 -6.42 14.91 21.62
C ARG A 34 -5.35 15.99 21.52
N ARG A 35 -4.14 15.71 21.98
CA ARG A 35 -3.01 16.63 21.91
C ARG A 35 -2.65 16.95 20.47
N VAL A 36 -2.58 15.93 19.61
CA VAL A 36 -2.32 16.14 18.19
C VAL A 36 -3.48 16.90 17.54
N ALA A 37 -4.75 16.52 17.81
CA ALA A 37 -5.91 17.23 17.29
C ALA A 37 -5.91 18.73 17.65
N ALA A 38 -5.49 19.08 18.87
CA ALA A 38 -5.36 20.47 19.28
C ALA A 38 -4.25 21.25 18.55
N SER A 39 -3.22 20.56 18.05
CA SER A 39 -2.11 21.18 17.31
C SER A 39 -2.37 21.32 15.79
N LEU A 40 -3.38 20.62 15.25
CA LEU A 40 -3.67 20.68 13.83
C LEU A 40 -4.29 22.03 13.45
N PRO A 41 -3.88 22.67 12.33
CA PRO A 41 -4.48 23.91 11.84
C PRO A 41 -5.92 23.69 11.40
N ALA A 42 -6.73 24.76 11.39
CA ALA A 42 -8.11 24.73 10.95
C ALA A 42 -8.19 24.69 9.41
N ARG A 43 -7.97 23.52 8.82
CA ARG A 43 -7.98 23.24 7.38
C ARG A 43 -8.77 21.98 7.10
N SER A 44 -9.06 21.71 5.82
CA SER A 44 -9.91 20.58 5.43
C SER A 44 -9.12 19.30 5.13
N HIS A 45 -7.88 19.42 4.65
CA HIS A 45 -7.10 18.28 4.14
C HIS A 45 -5.67 18.29 4.67
N LEU A 46 -5.14 17.09 4.92
CA LEU A 46 -3.74 16.92 5.29
C LEU A 46 -3.11 15.70 4.62
N LEU A 47 -1.78 15.73 4.52
CA LEU A 47 -0.93 14.58 4.24
C LEU A 47 -0.37 14.07 5.56
N ASN A 48 -0.76 12.88 5.98
CA ASN A 48 -0.17 12.26 7.16
C ASN A 48 1.08 11.48 6.76
N PHE A 49 2.23 12.11 6.89
CA PHE A 49 3.54 11.56 6.52
C PHE A 49 4.35 11.06 7.73
N CYS A 50 3.69 10.81 8.85
CA CYS A 50 4.34 10.13 9.95
C CYS A 50 4.84 8.74 9.51
N SER A 51 6.11 8.48 9.72
CA SER A 51 6.75 7.20 9.38
C SER A 51 6.52 6.14 10.46
N ASP A 52 6.42 6.54 11.72
CA ASP A 52 6.03 5.73 12.87
C ASP A 52 4.52 5.40 12.76
N ARG A 53 4.17 4.12 12.71
CA ARG A 53 2.78 3.65 12.51
C ARG A 53 1.86 4.09 13.64
N TYR A 54 2.35 4.15 14.86
CA TYR A 54 1.58 4.65 16.00
C TYR A 54 1.25 6.15 15.82
N ARG A 55 2.25 6.97 15.47
CA ARG A 55 2.04 8.39 15.19
C ARG A 55 1.12 8.62 14.00
N PHE A 56 1.22 7.78 12.99
CA PHE A 56 0.28 7.80 11.86
C PHE A 56 -1.15 7.51 12.32
N ALA A 57 -1.36 6.47 13.14
CA ALA A 57 -2.67 6.10 13.66
C ALA A 57 -3.29 7.21 14.54
N VAL A 58 -2.48 7.82 15.41
CA VAL A 58 -2.89 8.99 16.21
C VAL A 58 -3.23 10.17 15.31
N GLY A 59 -2.41 10.47 14.30
CA GLY A 59 -2.64 11.56 13.33
C GLY A 59 -3.92 11.38 12.53
N LEU A 60 -4.25 10.14 12.13
CA LEU A 60 -5.52 9.81 11.46
C LEU A 60 -6.72 10.12 12.36
N GLY A 61 -6.70 9.65 13.62
CA GLY A 61 -7.77 9.91 14.58
C GLY A 61 -7.90 11.39 14.93
N ALA A 62 -6.78 12.11 15.05
CA ALA A 62 -6.75 13.55 15.28
C ALA A 62 -7.37 14.32 14.11
N ALA A 63 -7.05 13.96 12.88
CA ALA A 63 -7.63 14.55 11.68
C ALA A 63 -9.15 14.33 11.61
N LEU A 64 -9.61 13.10 11.81
CA LEU A 64 -11.04 12.77 11.88
C LEU A 64 -11.77 13.57 12.94
N SER A 65 -11.18 13.74 14.14
CA SER A 65 -11.77 14.52 15.25
C SER A 65 -11.87 16.02 14.91
N ARG A 66 -11.07 16.50 13.95
CA ARG A 66 -11.11 17.87 13.43
C ARG A 66 -11.98 18.02 12.17
N GLY A 67 -12.65 16.95 11.73
CA GLY A 67 -13.40 16.94 10.48
C GLY A 67 -12.51 17.06 9.23
N GLN A 68 -11.22 16.70 9.34
CA GLN A 68 -10.26 16.78 8.26
C GLN A 68 -10.10 15.43 7.55
N VAL A 69 -9.76 15.48 6.27
CA VAL A 69 -9.57 14.30 5.42
C VAL A 69 -8.07 14.07 5.19
N SER A 70 -7.62 12.85 5.43
CA SER A 70 -6.24 12.44 5.14
C SER A 70 -6.09 12.04 3.68
N LEU A 71 -5.20 12.69 2.93
CA LEU A 71 -4.89 12.33 1.56
C LEU A 71 -3.77 11.28 1.52
N LEU A 72 -3.98 10.25 0.71
CA LEU A 72 -3.03 9.14 0.52
C LEU A 72 -2.54 9.13 -0.93
N PRO A 73 -1.59 10.00 -1.30
CA PRO A 73 -1.06 10.04 -2.67
C PRO A 73 -0.29 8.75 -2.98
N PRO A 74 -0.31 8.28 -4.25
CA PRO A 74 0.37 7.06 -4.65
C PRO A 74 1.90 7.18 -4.56
N THR A 75 2.41 8.40 -4.57
CA THR A 75 3.85 8.73 -4.46
C THR A 75 4.02 10.10 -3.82
N GLN A 76 5.23 10.38 -3.32
CA GLN A 76 5.61 11.65 -2.68
C GLN A 76 6.55 12.47 -3.59
N THR A 77 6.46 12.31 -4.90
CA THR A 77 7.27 13.10 -5.84
C THR A 77 6.88 14.58 -5.79
N PRO A 78 7.82 15.51 -6.05
CA PRO A 78 7.52 16.94 -6.08
C PRO A 78 6.34 17.31 -7.00
N GLU A 79 6.24 16.65 -8.15
CA GLU A 79 5.14 16.88 -9.10
C GLU A 79 3.79 16.43 -8.53
N MET A 80 3.73 15.24 -7.92
CA MET A 80 2.52 14.73 -7.27
C MET A 80 2.07 15.66 -6.14
N LEU A 81 3.00 16.12 -5.31
CA LEU A 81 2.70 17.04 -4.21
C LEU A 81 2.21 18.40 -4.73
N ALA A 82 2.77 18.92 -5.82
CA ALA A 82 2.30 20.13 -6.46
C ALA A 82 0.88 19.97 -7.02
N GLN A 83 0.57 18.82 -7.64
CA GLN A 83 -0.79 18.53 -8.11
C GLN A 83 -1.78 18.44 -6.94
N MET A 84 -1.39 17.81 -5.81
CA MET A 84 -2.21 17.78 -4.61
C MET A 84 -2.49 19.17 -4.04
N GLN A 85 -1.50 20.06 -4.00
CA GLN A 85 -1.67 21.43 -3.53
C GLN A 85 -2.64 22.23 -4.41
N LEU A 86 -2.57 22.05 -5.73
CA LEU A 86 -3.50 22.69 -6.66
C LEU A 86 -4.94 22.18 -6.49
N ALA A 87 -5.10 20.86 -6.30
CA ALA A 87 -6.42 20.24 -6.14
C ALA A 87 -7.04 20.48 -4.76
N TYR A 88 -6.21 20.67 -3.73
CA TYR A 88 -6.63 20.84 -2.34
C TYR A 88 -5.99 22.07 -1.72
N PRO A 89 -6.54 23.27 -1.98
CA PRO A 89 -6.01 24.52 -1.43
C PRO A 89 -5.92 24.49 0.11
N GLY A 90 -4.81 24.97 0.64
CA GLY A 90 -4.55 24.95 2.07
C GLY A 90 -4.08 23.58 2.62
N LEU A 91 -3.73 22.63 1.73
CA LEU A 91 -3.12 21.35 2.11
C LEU A 91 -1.86 21.56 2.93
N TYR A 92 -1.70 20.79 4.00
CA TYR A 92 -0.50 20.75 4.85
C TYR A 92 -0.10 19.31 5.13
N ALA A 93 1.09 19.11 5.68
CA ALA A 93 1.61 17.80 6.05
C ALA A 93 1.84 17.70 7.56
N LEU A 94 1.37 16.62 8.18
CA LEU A 94 1.77 16.21 9.52
C LEU A 94 2.95 15.25 9.40
N THR A 95 4.09 15.59 10.04
CA THR A 95 5.34 14.83 9.90
C THR A 95 5.97 14.53 11.26
N ASP A 96 6.59 13.38 11.42
CA ASP A 96 7.33 12.97 12.63
C ASP A 96 8.86 13.05 12.45
N ALA A 97 9.33 13.40 11.27
CA ALA A 97 10.72 13.63 10.94
C ALA A 97 10.84 14.76 9.90
N PRO A 98 11.98 15.46 9.82
CA PRO A 98 12.22 16.44 8.77
C PRO A 98 12.10 15.80 7.38
N GLN A 99 11.32 16.43 6.50
CA GLN A 99 11.12 15.98 5.12
C GLN A 99 11.25 17.16 4.16
N ALA A 100 11.82 16.91 2.99
CA ALA A 100 11.91 17.91 1.92
C ALA A 100 10.59 17.99 1.14
N LEU A 101 9.56 18.59 1.72
CA LEU A 101 8.25 18.79 1.10
C LEU A 101 8.17 20.20 0.52
N HIS A 102 8.63 20.36 -0.71
CA HIS A 102 8.67 21.66 -1.38
C HIS A 102 7.26 22.29 -1.46
N GLY A 103 7.12 23.49 -0.88
CA GLY A 103 5.90 24.29 -0.94
C GLY A 103 4.76 23.83 -0.02
N ILE A 104 4.85 22.69 0.67
CA ILE A 104 3.83 22.23 1.61
C ILE A 104 4.22 22.64 3.03
N GLU A 105 3.31 23.34 3.72
CA GLU A 105 3.50 23.65 5.14
C GLU A 105 3.55 22.36 5.96
N GLN A 106 4.55 22.26 6.83
CA GLN A 106 4.75 21.10 7.69
C GLN A 106 4.39 21.43 9.13
N VAL A 107 3.51 20.61 9.68
CA VAL A 107 3.21 20.58 11.11
C VAL A 107 3.98 19.41 11.71
N LYS A 108 4.91 19.71 12.61
CA LYS A 108 5.65 18.66 13.31
C LYS A 108 4.72 17.95 14.29
N TYR A 109 4.75 16.61 14.29
CA TYR A 109 4.06 15.82 15.31
C TYR A 109 4.55 16.25 16.70
N PRO A 110 3.64 16.67 17.61
CA PRO A 110 4.05 17.19 18.91
C PRO A 110 4.62 16.07 19.77
N ASP A 111 5.92 16.11 20.01
CA ASP A 111 6.57 15.23 20.99
C ASP A 111 6.14 15.69 22.39
N SER A 112 5.67 14.78 23.22
CA SER A 112 5.43 15.01 24.64
C SER A 112 6.01 13.85 25.44
N GLU A 113 6.78 14.15 26.45
CA GLU A 113 7.25 13.18 27.44
C GLU A 113 6.27 13.04 28.61
N ALA A 114 5.31 13.94 28.75
CA ALA A 114 4.36 13.93 29.83
C ALA A 114 3.07 13.19 29.45
N ALA A 115 2.86 12.03 30.05
CA ALA A 115 1.56 11.37 30.04
C ALA A 115 0.54 12.27 30.75
N SER A 116 -0.29 13.00 29.98
CA SER A 116 -1.46 13.66 30.57
C SER A 116 -2.48 12.59 30.90
N ALA A 117 -2.85 12.47 32.16
CA ALA A 117 -3.84 11.52 32.64
C ALA A 117 -5.29 11.90 32.26
N ALA A 118 -5.50 12.70 31.23
CA ALA A 118 -6.82 13.11 30.77
C ALA A 118 -7.52 11.93 30.08
N THR A 119 -8.17 11.10 30.87
CA THR A 119 -9.09 10.07 30.39
C THR A 119 -10.34 10.73 29.82
N GLY A 120 -10.75 10.34 28.64
CA GLY A 120 -11.99 10.77 28.02
C GLY A 120 -12.50 9.65 27.10
N PRO A 121 -13.75 9.73 26.63
CA PRO A 121 -14.34 8.68 25.81
C PRO A 121 -13.57 8.48 24.50
N VAL A 122 -13.68 7.29 23.94
CA VAL A 122 -13.24 7.00 22.57
C VAL A 122 -14.04 7.92 21.63
N PRO A 123 -13.39 8.66 20.71
CA PRO A 123 -14.12 9.46 19.75
C PRO A 123 -14.92 8.55 18.79
N GLU A 124 -16.11 9.01 18.44
CA GLU A 124 -17.01 8.36 17.49
C GLU A 124 -17.25 9.30 16.31
N PHE A 125 -17.36 8.74 15.13
CA PHE A 125 -17.54 9.49 13.89
C PHE A 125 -18.76 9.01 13.11
N ALA A 126 -19.38 9.92 12.37
CA ALA A 126 -20.44 9.56 11.45
C ALA A 126 -19.92 8.57 10.40
N PRO A 127 -20.61 7.47 10.12
CA PRO A 127 -20.13 6.47 9.17
C PRO A 127 -19.89 7.04 7.76
N GLU A 128 -20.63 8.07 7.35
CA GLU A 128 -20.51 8.79 6.07
C GLU A 128 -19.39 9.83 6.05
N GLN A 129 -18.74 10.13 7.19
CA GLN A 129 -17.61 11.06 7.22
C GLN A 129 -16.46 10.52 6.40
N VAL A 130 -16.00 11.29 5.40
CA VAL A 130 -14.82 10.92 4.61
C VAL A 130 -13.59 10.95 5.52
N ALA A 131 -12.95 9.80 5.66
CA ALA A 131 -11.77 9.63 6.49
C ALA A 131 -10.47 9.83 5.71
N VAL A 132 -10.41 9.22 4.54
CA VAL A 132 -9.25 9.28 3.66
C VAL A 132 -9.69 9.44 2.20
N ILE A 133 -8.81 10.04 1.39
CA ILE A 133 -8.90 9.98 -0.07
C ILE A 133 -7.65 9.26 -0.56
N ALA A 134 -7.84 8.06 -1.09
CA ALA A 134 -6.80 7.34 -1.79
C ALA A 134 -6.75 7.75 -3.26
N PHE A 135 -5.58 7.61 -3.90
CA PHE A 135 -5.43 8.03 -5.28
C PHE A 135 -4.84 6.91 -6.12
N THR A 136 -5.37 6.73 -7.33
CA THR A 136 -4.77 5.92 -8.38
C THR A 136 -4.10 6.80 -9.42
N SER A 137 -3.07 6.24 -10.09
CA SER A 137 -2.43 6.90 -11.21
C SER A 137 -3.40 6.90 -12.41
N GLY A 138 -4.05 8.03 -12.68
CA GLY A 138 -4.90 8.18 -13.84
C GLY A 138 -4.10 8.04 -15.16
N SER A 139 -4.73 7.49 -16.20
CA SER A 139 -4.12 7.34 -17.53
C SER A 139 -3.70 8.68 -18.18
N THR A 140 -4.27 9.79 -17.72
CA THR A 140 -3.98 11.16 -18.17
C THR A 140 -2.84 11.83 -17.39
N GLY A 141 -2.17 11.11 -16.48
CA GLY A 141 -1.14 11.68 -15.59
C GLY A 141 -1.69 12.43 -14.38
N ARG A 142 -3.00 12.65 -14.30
CA ARG A 142 -3.63 13.24 -13.11
C ARG A 142 -4.11 12.12 -12.18
N PRO A 143 -3.84 12.22 -10.86
CA PRO A 143 -4.32 11.25 -9.90
C PRO A 143 -5.84 11.27 -9.80
N THR A 144 -6.47 10.09 -9.84
CA THR A 144 -7.92 9.95 -9.66
C THR A 144 -8.20 9.74 -8.17
N PRO A 145 -9.02 10.61 -7.53
CA PRO A 145 -9.36 10.49 -6.11
C PRO A 145 -10.43 9.43 -5.87
N HIS A 146 -10.25 8.66 -4.82
CA HIS A 146 -11.20 7.66 -4.33
C HIS A 146 -11.46 7.94 -2.83
N PRO A 147 -12.49 8.74 -2.50
CA PRO A 147 -12.85 8.99 -1.12
C PRO A 147 -13.34 7.71 -0.45
N LYS A 148 -12.98 7.54 0.82
CA LYS A 148 -13.42 6.42 1.66
C LYS A 148 -14.03 6.99 2.94
N SER A 149 -15.26 6.60 3.22
CA SER A 149 -15.91 6.98 4.46
C SER A 149 -15.35 6.20 5.65
N TRP A 150 -15.48 6.76 6.84
CA TRP A 150 -15.07 6.10 8.07
C TRP A 150 -15.80 4.77 8.27
N GLY A 151 -17.11 4.74 8.02
CA GLY A 151 -17.92 3.53 8.14
C GLY A 151 -17.43 2.40 7.22
N ALA A 152 -17.12 2.73 5.97
CA ALA A 152 -16.63 1.76 4.99
C ALA A 152 -15.28 1.13 5.41
N ILE A 153 -14.27 1.95 5.69
CA ILE A 153 -12.94 1.43 6.05
C ILE A 153 -12.94 0.72 7.42
N ALA A 154 -13.76 1.17 8.36
CA ALA A 154 -13.92 0.51 9.65
C ALA A 154 -14.60 -0.85 9.53
N HIS A 155 -15.62 -0.97 8.65
CA HIS A 155 -16.32 -2.22 8.38
C HIS A 155 -15.41 -3.20 7.60
N GLY A 156 -14.67 -2.71 6.60
CA GLY A 156 -13.70 -3.52 5.86
C GLY A 156 -12.65 -4.15 6.78
N ALA A 157 -12.07 -3.36 7.68
CA ALA A 157 -11.08 -3.84 8.66
C ALA A 157 -11.65 -4.89 9.63
N ALA A 158 -12.92 -4.76 10.02
CA ALA A 158 -13.60 -5.77 10.85
C ALA A 158 -13.84 -7.06 10.06
N GLY A 159 -14.24 -6.95 8.79
CA GLY A 159 -14.42 -8.09 7.88
C GLY A 159 -13.11 -8.84 7.62
N GLU A 160 -12.00 -8.12 7.47
CA GLU A 160 -10.67 -8.71 7.32
C GLU A 160 -10.27 -9.52 8.56
N ALA A 161 -10.37 -8.92 9.74
CA ALA A 161 -10.05 -9.61 10.99
C ALA A 161 -10.93 -10.85 11.23
N LEU A 162 -12.21 -10.80 10.82
CA LEU A 162 -13.10 -11.95 10.90
C LEU A 162 -12.61 -13.10 9.99
N ARG A 163 -12.17 -12.80 8.77
CA ARG A 163 -11.62 -13.79 7.82
C ARG A 163 -10.37 -14.48 8.37
N PHE A 164 -9.57 -13.77 9.14
CA PHE A 164 -8.36 -14.31 9.74
C PHE A 164 -8.57 -14.93 11.13
N GLY A 165 -9.80 -14.95 11.65
CA GLY A 165 -10.10 -15.43 12.99
C GLY A 165 -9.48 -14.59 14.10
N LEU A 166 -9.19 -13.31 13.83
CA LEU A 166 -8.58 -12.37 14.76
C LEU A 166 -9.61 -11.57 15.57
N CYS A 167 -10.91 -11.75 15.33
CA CYS A 167 -11.99 -11.06 16.06
C CYS A 167 -12.93 -12.04 16.76
N GLY A 168 -13.63 -11.58 17.82
CA GLY A 168 -14.72 -12.31 18.47
C GLY A 168 -14.36 -13.47 19.37
N SER A 169 -13.07 -13.76 19.62
CA SER A 169 -12.60 -14.84 20.48
C SER A 169 -11.78 -14.30 21.66
N GLU A 170 -11.53 -15.14 22.67
CA GLU A 170 -10.49 -14.86 23.70
C GLU A 170 -9.11 -14.55 23.08
N ARG A 171 -8.93 -14.88 21.81
CA ARG A 171 -7.73 -14.57 21.03
C ARG A 171 -7.61 -13.09 20.68
N SER A 172 -8.73 -12.37 20.49
CA SER A 172 -8.72 -10.92 20.23
C SER A 172 -8.68 -10.09 21.52
N ARG A 173 -9.26 -10.61 22.61
CA ARG A 173 -9.24 -9.93 23.91
C ARG A 173 -8.03 -10.39 24.68
N GLY A 174 -6.98 -9.57 24.74
CA GLY A 174 -5.95 -9.73 25.76
C GLY A 174 -6.59 -9.69 27.14
N SER A 175 -6.13 -10.53 28.08
CA SER A 175 -6.41 -10.30 29.49
C SER A 175 -5.68 -9.01 29.94
N ILE A 176 -6.18 -8.37 31.00
CA ILE A 176 -5.55 -7.19 31.58
C ILE A 176 -4.04 -7.42 31.70
N GLY A 177 -3.26 -6.60 30.96
CA GLY A 177 -1.79 -6.70 30.92
C GLY A 177 -1.19 -7.69 29.88
N LYS A 178 -2.01 -8.42 29.10
CA LYS A 178 -1.54 -9.23 27.97
C LYS A 178 -2.29 -8.80 26.70
N PRO A 179 -1.60 -8.25 25.69
CA PRO A 179 -2.24 -7.88 24.44
C PRO A 179 -2.81 -9.11 23.74
N GLY A 180 -3.86 -8.92 22.95
CA GLY A 180 -4.25 -9.83 21.89
C GLY A 180 -3.13 -9.98 20.85
N SER A 181 -3.46 -10.40 19.63
CA SER A 181 -2.48 -10.49 18.56
C SER A 181 -1.93 -9.10 18.21
N VAL A 182 -0.64 -9.01 17.92
CA VAL A 182 0.04 -7.75 17.57
C VAL A 182 0.47 -7.78 16.10
N LEU A 183 0.09 -6.76 15.36
CA LEU A 183 0.35 -6.62 13.94
C LEU A 183 1.70 -5.92 13.70
N VAL A 184 2.62 -6.60 13.03
CA VAL A 184 3.90 -6.03 12.57
C VAL A 184 3.84 -5.91 11.05
N GLY A 185 3.90 -4.68 10.53
CA GLY A 185 3.79 -4.43 9.09
C GLY A 185 5.10 -3.99 8.46
N THR A 186 5.52 -4.62 7.37
CA THR A 186 6.62 -4.14 6.52
C THR A 186 6.16 -3.05 5.54
N VAL A 187 4.84 -2.89 5.37
CA VAL A 187 4.21 -1.93 4.46
C VAL A 187 4.00 -0.58 5.14
N PRO A 188 4.11 0.54 4.41
CA PRO A 188 3.83 1.86 4.97
C PRO A 188 2.33 2.03 5.28
N PRO A 189 1.96 2.68 6.39
CA PRO A 189 0.56 2.93 6.74
C PRO A 189 -0.12 3.94 5.80
N GLN A 190 0.63 4.66 4.97
CA GLN A 190 0.12 5.56 3.93
C GLN A 190 -0.40 4.82 2.69
N HIS A 191 -0.10 3.54 2.54
CA HIS A 191 -0.66 2.71 1.48
C HIS A 191 -1.96 2.06 1.97
N MET A 192 -3.00 1.93 1.11
CA MET A 192 -4.29 1.35 1.52
C MET A 192 -4.14 0.02 2.25
N TYR A 193 -3.38 -0.93 1.70
CA TYR A 193 -3.10 -2.21 2.36
C TYR A 193 -2.47 -2.03 3.75
N GLY A 194 -1.50 -1.12 3.88
CA GLY A 194 -0.88 -0.83 5.18
C GLY A 194 -1.86 -0.17 6.16
N LEU A 195 -2.70 0.74 5.69
CA LEU A 195 -3.74 1.37 6.49
C LEU A 195 -4.75 0.33 6.99
N GLU A 196 -5.32 -0.45 6.07
CA GLU A 196 -6.39 -1.41 6.38
C GLU A 196 -5.88 -2.57 7.24
N SER A 197 -4.85 -3.31 6.79
CA SER A 197 -4.36 -4.53 7.45
C SER A 197 -3.45 -4.30 8.66
N THR A 198 -2.96 -3.09 8.92
CA THR A 198 -2.11 -2.85 10.09
C THR A 198 -2.67 -1.84 11.08
N VAL A 199 -3.23 -0.73 10.61
CA VAL A 199 -3.74 0.33 11.47
C VAL A 199 -5.20 0.05 11.83
N LEU A 200 -6.08 0.01 10.84
CA LEU A 200 -7.51 -0.13 11.07
C LEU A 200 -7.85 -1.51 11.64
N MET A 201 -7.23 -2.58 11.14
CA MET A 201 -7.45 -3.92 11.67
C MET A 201 -7.08 -4.00 13.16
N ALA A 202 -5.98 -3.35 13.59
CA ALA A 202 -5.62 -3.28 15.00
C ALA A 202 -6.65 -2.50 15.82
N LEU A 203 -6.94 -1.26 15.41
CA LEU A 203 -7.79 -0.34 16.16
C LEU A 203 -9.24 -0.80 16.25
N ARG A 204 -9.76 -1.45 15.19
CA ARG A 204 -11.16 -1.86 15.07
C ARG A 204 -11.47 -3.26 15.60
N ASN A 205 -10.46 -4.02 16.04
CA ASN A 205 -10.67 -5.40 16.51
C ASN A 205 -9.98 -5.68 17.85
N SER A 206 -9.71 -4.65 18.65
CA SER A 206 -9.04 -4.74 19.96
C SER A 206 -7.70 -5.50 19.89
N LEU A 207 -6.99 -5.33 18.77
CA LEU A 207 -5.63 -5.84 18.56
C LEU A 207 -4.62 -4.71 18.81
N ALA A 208 -3.34 -5.05 18.90
CA ALA A 208 -2.30 -4.05 19.00
C ALA A 208 -1.51 -3.93 17.69
N LEU A 209 -0.93 -2.77 17.43
CA LEU A 209 -0.01 -2.54 16.33
C LEU A 209 1.42 -2.32 16.84
N HIS A 210 2.41 -2.73 16.06
CA HIS A 210 3.80 -2.34 16.28
C HIS A 210 4.12 -1.06 15.51
N ALA A 211 4.71 -0.07 16.19
CA ALA A 211 4.95 1.27 15.64
C ALA A 211 5.97 1.27 14.49
N ALA A 212 6.99 0.41 14.56
CA ALA A 212 8.02 0.35 13.55
C ALA A 212 7.51 -0.14 12.18
N ARG A 213 8.21 0.27 11.14
CA ARG A 213 8.09 -0.23 9.79
C ARG A 213 9.39 -0.94 9.40
N PRO A 214 9.57 -2.20 9.82
CA PRO A 214 10.77 -2.97 9.49
C PRO A 214 10.87 -3.20 7.98
N PHE A 215 12.09 -3.13 7.44
CA PHE A 215 12.35 -3.29 6.02
C PHE A 215 13.25 -4.50 5.73
N TYR A 216 14.35 -4.63 6.46
CA TYR A 216 15.27 -5.76 6.31
C TYR A 216 14.89 -6.93 7.23
N PRO A 217 15.30 -8.17 6.89
CA PRO A 217 15.03 -9.36 7.72
C PRO A 217 15.38 -9.20 9.20
N ALA A 218 16.51 -8.56 9.51
CA ALA A 218 16.94 -8.29 10.87
C ALA A 218 16.01 -7.31 11.60
N ASP A 219 15.48 -6.29 10.89
CA ASP A 219 14.53 -5.34 11.47
C ASP A 219 13.19 -6.02 11.77
N VAL A 220 12.74 -6.91 10.86
CA VAL A 220 11.51 -7.72 11.06
C VAL A 220 11.66 -8.59 12.30
N ARG A 221 12.79 -9.28 12.46
CA ARG A 221 13.09 -10.06 13.64
C ARG A 221 13.02 -9.21 14.91
N THR A 222 13.72 -8.07 14.92
CA THR A 222 13.75 -7.18 16.08
C THR A 222 12.35 -6.71 16.47
N ALA A 223 11.54 -6.27 15.50
CA ALA A 223 10.17 -5.85 15.76
C ALA A 223 9.28 -6.97 16.30
N LEU A 224 9.48 -8.20 15.85
CA LEU A 224 8.76 -9.37 16.37
C LEU A 224 9.24 -9.79 17.77
N GLU A 225 10.53 -9.66 18.07
CA GLU A 225 11.11 -9.93 19.40
C GLU A 225 10.66 -8.95 20.48
N ASP A 226 10.25 -7.73 20.09
CA ASP A 226 9.69 -6.73 21.01
C ASP A 226 8.33 -7.14 21.58
N ILE A 227 7.65 -8.11 20.95
CA ILE A 227 6.30 -8.53 21.29
C ILE A 227 6.32 -9.79 22.18
N PRO A 228 5.78 -9.72 23.41
CA PRO A 228 5.79 -10.88 24.32
C PRO A 228 4.71 -11.92 24.02
N GLY A 229 3.81 -11.66 23.06
CA GLY A 229 2.62 -12.48 22.79
C GLY A 229 2.52 -12.98 21.35
N ARG A 230 1.29 -13.04 20.87
CA ARG A 230 0.93 -13.49 19.51
C ARG A 230 1.34 -12.46 18.48
N ARG A 231 1.95 -12.89 17.40
CA ARG A 231 2.57 -12.04 16.37
C ARG A 231 1.96 -12.33 15.01
N VAL A 232 1.42 -11.30 14.37
CA VAL A 232 0.94 -11.36 12.99
C VAL A 232 1.87 -10.52 12.12
N LEU A 233 2.45 -11.14 11.11
CA LEU A 233 3.31 -10.45 10.15
C LEU A 233 2.50 -10.03 8.92
N VAL A 234 2.36 -8.73 8.69
CA VAL A 234 1.72 -8.15 7.50
C VAL A 234 2.81 -7.69 6.53
N THR A 235 2.93 -8.36 5.38
CA THR A 235 4.09 -8.24 4.52
C THR A 235 3.73 -8.26 3.02
N THR A 236 4.74 -8.29 2.16
CA THR A 236 4.59 -8.39 0.70
C THR A 236 5.47 -9.52 0.17
N PRO A 237 5.22 -10.04 -1.05
CA PRO A 237 6.05 -11.09 -1.64
C PRO A 237 7.54 -10.72 -1.73
N VAL A 238 7.85 -9.42 -1.92
CA VAL A 238 9.25 -8.96 -1.97
C VAL A 238 9.96 -9.12 -0.63
N HIS A 239 9.32 -8.65 0.46
CA HIS A 239 9.89 -8.81 1.81
C HIS A 239 9.90 -10.28 2.24
N LEU A 240 8.87 -11.04 1.88
CA LEU A 240 8.79 -12.47 2.18
C LEU A 240 9.94 -13.24 1.50
N ARG A 241 10.23 -12.93 0.23
CA ARG A 241 11.39 -13.50 -0.49
C ARG A 241 12.71 -13.17 0.20
N ALA A 242 12.89 -11.92 0.66
CA ALA A 242 14.08 -11.53 1.41
C ALA A 242 14.20 -12.31 2.73
N LEU A 243 13.10 -12.49 3.45
CA LEU A 243 13.06 -13.30 4.68
C LEU A 243 13.39 -14.78 4.41
N LEU A 244 12.91 -15.33 3.30
CA LEU A 244 13.19 -16.72 2.90
C LEU A 244 14.65 -16.92 2.45
N ALA A 245 15.26 -15.91 1.83
CA ALA A 245 16.66 -15.96 1.39
C ALA A 245 17.67 -15.73 2.52
N ASP A 246 17.25 -15.08 3.60
CA ASP A 246 18.09 -14.80 4.77
C ASP A 246 18.12 -15.98 5.75
N SER A 247 19.19 -16.10 6.53
CA SER A 247 19.30 -17.11 7.60
C SER A 247 18.63 -16.70 8.91
N VAL A 248 18.02 -15.53 8.98
CA VAL A 248 17.39 -14.99 10.19
C VAL A 248 16.30 -15.93 10.72
N ALA A 249 16.37 -16.28 12.01
CA ALA A 249 15.31 -16.97 12.70
C ALA A 249 14.31 -15.94 13.23
N LEU A 250 13.03 -16.12 12.91
CA LEU A 250 11.96 -15.29 13.47
C LEU A 250 11.37 -15.95 14.71
N PRO A 251 10.87 -15.16 15.68
CA PRO A 251 10.01 -15.70 16.72
C PRO A 251 8.77 -16.38 16.14
N GLU A 252 8.09 -17.20 16.93
CA GLU A 252 6.84 -17.85 16.54
C GLU A 252 5.82 -16.83 16.04
N LEU A 253 5.22 -17.11 14.89
CA LEU A 253 4.17 -16.32 14.27
C LEU A 253 2.82 -17.04 14.40
N GLU A 254 1.77 -16.28 14.64
CA GLU A 254 0.39 -16.78 14.59
C GLU A 254 -0.14 -16.84 13.16
N LEU A 255 0.23 -15.83 12.33
CA LEU A 255 -0.29 -15.65 10.99
C LEU A 255 0.67 -14.79 10.16
N ILE A 256 0.73 -15.07 8.87
CA ILE A 256 1.35 -14.20 7.86
C ILE A 256 0.26 -13.71 6.90
N ILE A 257 0.17 -12.40 6.71
CA ILE A 257 -0.72 -11.76 5.76
C ILE A 257 0.13 -11.15 4.66
N CYS A 258 -0.18 -11.47 3.40
CA CYS A 258 0.62 -11.05 2.26
C CYS A 258 -0.28 -10.43 1.17
N ALA A 259 0.16 -9.32 0.57
CA ALA A 259 -0.58 -8.67 -0.52
C ALA A 259 0.34 -7.86 -1.44
N THR A 260 -0.25 -7.12 -2.37
CA THR A 260 0.35 -6.14 -3.28
C THR A 260 0.96 -6.70 -4.57
N ALA A 261 1.33 -7.96 -4.61
CA ALA A 261 1.84 -8.64 -5.80
C ALA A 261 1.43 -10.12 -5.78
N PRO A 262 1.44 -10.82 -6.92
CA PRO A 262 1.20 -12.25 -6.95
C PRO A 262 2.20 -13.01 -6.08
N LEU A 263 1.69 -14.00 -5.37
CA LEU A 263 2.48 -14.93 -4.57
C LEU A 263 2.38 -16.33 -5.18
N SER A 264 3.52 -16.96 -5.48
CA SER A 264 3.49 -18.33 -5.99
C SER A 264 3.16 -19.34 -4.88
N PRO A 265 2.47 -20.46 -5.21
CA PRO A 265 2.18 -21.52 -4.26
C PRO A 265 3.44 -22.09 -3.60
N GLU A 266 4.55 -22.19 -4.34
CA GLU A 266 5.83 -22.69 -3.86
C GLU A 266 6.42 -21.76 -2.79
N MET A 267 6.38 -20.44 -3.01
CA MET A 267 6.86 -19.44 -2.04
C MET A 267 5.98 -19.44 -0.79
N ALA A 268 4.65 -19.56 -0.96
CA ALA A 268 3.73 -19.67 0.17
C ALA A 268 4.02 -20.92 1.02
N ALA A 269 4.18 -22.06 0.37
CA ALA A 269 4.51 -23.33 1.04
C ALA A 269 5.88 -23.27 1.77
N GLN A 270 6.90 -22.66 1.14
CA GLN A 270 8.20 -22.45 1.78
C GLN A 270 8.08 -21.54 3.01
N ALA A 271 7.28 -20.48 2.94
CA ALA A 271 7.07 -19.57 4.05
C ALA A 271 6.34 -20.24 5.22
N GLU A 272 5.25 -20.97 4.95
CA GLU A 272 4.52 -21.72 5.99
C GLU A 272 5.40 -22.80 6.63
N ALA A 273 6.17 -23.54 5.83
CA ALA A 273 7.08 -24.56 6.33
C ALA A 273 8.19 -23.97 7.22
N ARG A 274 8.74 -22.83 6.84
CA ARG A 274 9.85 -22.19 7.55
C ARG A 274 9.39 -21.46 8.81
N PHE A 275 8.32 -20.67 8.72
CA PHE A 275 7.87 -19.81 9.83
C PHE A 275 6.81 -20.47 10.71
N LYS A 276 6.35 -21.68 10.36
CA LYS A 276 5.37 -22.49 11.10
C LYS A 276 4.04 -21.75 11.36
N ALA A 277 3.65 -20.87 10.45
CA ALA A 277 2.44 -20.07 10.53
C ALA A 277 1.66 -20.15 9.21
N PRO A 278 0.32 -20.17 9.23
CA PRO A 278 -0.47 -20.09 8.01
C PRO A 278 -0.23 -18.75 7.29
N LEU A 279 -0.25 -18.81 5.96
CA LEU A 279 -0.09 -17.62 5.13
C LEU A 279 -1.35 -17.38 4.30
N HIS A 280 -1.93 -16.20 4.47
CA HIS A 280 -3.08 -15.74 3.70
C HIS A 280 -2.70 -14.56 2.80
N GLU A 281 -3.20 -14.59 1.58
CA GLU A 281 -3.17 -13.43 0.70
C GLU A 281 -4.43 -12.58 0.86
N VAL A 282 -4.26 -11.28 0.65
CA VAL A 282 -5.34 -10.30 0.52
C VAL A 282 -5.34 -9.77 -0.91
N TYR A 283 -6.52 -9.73 -1.51
CA TYR A 283 -6.78 -9.09 -2.78
C TYR A 283 -7.67 -7.86 -2.56
N GLY A 284 -7.28 -6.78 -3.18
CA GLY A 284 -8.04 -5.53 -3.17
C GLY A 284 -7.47 -4.52 -4.17
N PHE A 285 -8.23 -3.51 -4.43
CA PHE A 285 -7.83 -2.38 -5.29
C PHE A 285 -8.41 -1.08 -4.73
N THR A 286 -7.80 0.03 -5.09
CA THR A 286 -8.05 1.33 -4.43
C THR A 286 -9.53 1.73 -4.45
N GLU A 287 -10.23 1.42 -5.53
CA GLU A 287 -11.63 1.76 -5.76
C GLU A 287 -12.56 1.05 -4.77
N ALA A 288 -12.33 -0.25 -4.52
CA ALA A 288 -13.16 -1.08 -3.63
C ALA A 288 -12.60 -1.21 -2.20
N GLY A 289 -11.29 -1.02 -2.00
CA GLY A 289 -10.59 -1.45 -0.79
C GLY A 289 -10.27 -2.93 -0.83
N MET A 290 -10.17 -3.59 0.32
CA MET A 290 -9.99 -5.04 0.38
C MET A 290 -11.25 -5.77 -0.06
N VAL A 291 -11.11 -6.74 -0.96
CA VAL A 291 -12.22 -7.47 -1.55
C VAL A 291 -12.28 -8.92 -1.06
N ALA A 292 -11.14 -9.61 -1.06
CA ALA A 292 -11.10 -11.04 -0.82
C ALA A 292 -9.80 -11.51 -0.18
N THR A 293 -9.83 -12.73 0.36
CA THR A 293 -8.66 -13.41 0.92
C THR A 293 -8.60 -14.85 0.39
N ARG A 294 -7.40 -15.43 0.39
CA ARG A 294 -7.19 -16.87 0.20
C ARG A 294 -6.01 -17.36 1.00
N ARG A 295 -5.96 -18.65 1.30
CA ARG A 295 -4.74 -19.34 1.69
C ARG A 295 -4.13 -19.96 0.44
N THR A 296 -3.00 -19.45 0.01
CA THR A 296 -2.41 -19.74 -1.31
C THR A 296 -2.14 -21.22 -1.54
N ILE A 297 -1.74 -21.96 -0.50
CA ILE A 297 -1.45 -23.39 -0.61
C ILE A 297 -2.71 -24.28 -0.74
N ASP A 298 -3.90 -23.73 -0.39
CA ASP A 298 -5.17 -24.46 -0.52
C ASP A 298 -5.77 -24.36 -1.94
N GLY A 299 -5.15 -23.55 -2.82
CA GLY A 299 -5.55 -23.45 -4.22
C GLY A 299 -5.79 -22.00 -4.70
N PRO A 300 -6.32 -21.86 -5.93
CA PRO A 300 -6.46 -20.55 -6.58
C PRO A 300 -7.72 -19.78 -6.15
N LEU A 301 -8.62 -20.38 -5.38
CA LEU A 301 -9.93 -19.81 -5.07
C LEU A 301 -9.82 -18.70 -4.05
N TRP A 302 -10.34 -17.52 -4.39
CA TRP A 302 -10.49 -16.36 -3.52
C TRP A 302 -11.89 -16.32 -2.92
N HIS A 303 -11.99 -15.92 -1.68
CA HIS A 303 -13.24 -15.75 -0.94
C HIS A 303 -13.41 -14.29 -0.56
N THR A 304 -14.52 -13.69 -0.95
CA THR A 304 -14.81 -12.28 -0.63
C THR A 304 -14.89 -12.04 0.88
N LEU A 305 -14.65 -10.81 1.31
CA LEU A 305 -14.89 -10.41 2.69
C LEU A 305 -16.39 -10.50 3.03
N PRO A 306 -16.76 -10.63 4.30
CA PRO A 306 -18.16 -10.76 4.72
C PRO A 306 -19.04 -9.63 4.17
N GLY A 307 -20.13 -10.01 3.52
CA GLY A 307 -21.08 -9.08 2.90
C GLY A 307 -20.67 -8.54 1.51
N VAL A 308 -19.43 -8.70 1.10
CA VAL A 308 -19.00 -8.36 -0.26
C VAL A 308 -19.48 -9.42 -1.24
N ARG A 309 -20.06 -8.99 -2.36
CA ARG A 309 -20.66 -9.83 -3.40
C ARG A 309 -20.10 -9.49 -4.76
N LEU A 310 -20.13 -10.49 -5.62
CA LEU A 310 -19.75 -10.40 -7.04
C LEU A 310 -20.99 -10.50 -7.92
N ARG A 311 -21.02 -9.69 -8.97
CA ARG A 311 -22.02 -9.76 -10.03
C ARG A 311 -21.31 -9.82 -11.37
N ASP A 312 -21.48 -10.94 -12.07
CA ASP A 312 -20.89 -11.19 -13.39
C ASP A 312 -21.89 -10.77 -14.49
N GLU A 313 -21.46 -9.87 -15.38
CA GLU A 313 -22.21 -9.43 -16.55
C GLU A 313 -21.53 -9.86 -17.86
N GLY A 314 -20.66 -10.87 -17.80
CA GLY A 314 -19.94 -11.42 -18.95
C GLY A 314 -18.64 -10.67 -19.26
N GLU A 315 -18.71 -9.44 -19.77
CA GLU A 315 -17.51 -8.64 -20.05
C GLU A 315 -16.98 -7.92 -18.81
N THR A 316 -17.82 -7.70 -17.81
CA THR A 316 -17.48 -6.95 -16.60
C THR A 316 -17.98 -7.67 -15.36
N VAL A 317 -17.08 -7.87 -14.41
CA VAL A 317 -17.43 -8.35 -13.08
C VAL A 317 -17.46 -7.16 -12.12
N TRP A 318 -18.54 -7.05 -11.37
CA TRP A 318 -18.76 -5.98 -10.39
C TRP A 318 -18.60 -6.48 -8.97
N VAL A 319 -18.03 -5.63 -8.13
CA VAL A 319 -17.92 -5.82 -6.66
C VAL A 319 -18.88 -4.86 -5.98
N HIS A 320 -19.69 -5.37 -5.06
CA HIS A 320 -20.66 -4.56 -4.31
C HIS A 320 -20.93 -5.12 -2.91
N GLY A 321 -21.61 -4.34 -2.07
CA GLY A 321 -22.04 -4.78 -0.73
C GLY A 321 -20.91 -4.77 0.30
N GLY A 322 -21.22 -5.22 1.52
CA GLY A 322 -20.29 -5.15 2.65
C GLY A 322 -19.86 -3.71 2.93
N HIS A 323 -18.57 -3.47 2.89
CA HIS A 323 -17.95 -2.16 3.07
C HIS A 323 -17.74 -1.38 1.75
N VAL A 324 -18.07 -1.98 0.60
CA VAL A 324 -17.94 -1.35 -0.71
C VAL A 324 -19.08 -0.35 -0.89
N GLU A 325 -18.77 0.96 -0.87
CA GLU A 325 -19.76 2.04 -0.81
C GLU A 325 -20.56 2.23 -2.10
N ALA A 326 -19.92 1.96 -3.23
CA ALA A 326 -20.54 1.96 -4.55
C ALA A 326 -20.08 0.74 -5.32
N GLU A 327 -20.92 0.25 -6.21
CA GLU A 327 -20.55 -0.86 -7.09
C GLU A 327 -19.36 -0.47 -7.97
N VAL A 328 -18.33 -1.32 -8.00
CA VAL A 328 -17.07 -1.06 -8.68
C VAL A 328 -16.74 -2.23 -9.59
N ALA A 329 -16.33 -1.93 -10.82
CA ALA A 329 -15.85 -2.95 -11.74
C ALA A 329 -14.49 -3.49 -11.31
N PHE A 330 -14.29 -4.81 -11.46
CA PHE A 330 -12.96 -5.41 -11.31
C PHE A 330 -11.98 -4.80 -12.31
N SER A 331 -10.79 -4.51 -11.84
CA SER A 331 -9.69 -4.05 -12.69
C SER A 331 -8.83 -5.19 -13.26
N ASP A 332 -8.98 -6.38 -12.73
CA ASP A 332 -8.27 -7.60 -13.16
C ASP A 332 -9.26 -8.60 -13.77
N VAL A 333 -8.75 -9.55 -14.58
CA VAL A 333 -9.56 -10.62 -15.17
C VAL A 333 -9.81 -11.70 -14.12
N VAL A 334 -11.07 -11.96 -13.83
CA VAL A 334 -11.48 -12.95 -12.84
C VAL A 334 -12.51 -13.93 -13.44
N GLU A 335 -12.47 -15.16 -12.98
CA GLU A 335 -13.49 -16.16 -13.26
C GLU A 335 -14.36 -16.32 -12.00
N VAL A 336 -15.58 -15.82 -12.05
CA VAL A 336 -16.54 -15.92 -10.95
C VAL A 336 -17.03 -17.34 -10.82
N ARG A 337 -17.00 -17.91 -9.62
CA ARG A 337 -17.55 -19.25 -9.32
C ARG A 337 -18.95 -19.14 -8.73
N ASP A 338 -19.14 -18.16 -7.88
CA ASP A 338 -20.42 -17.79 -7.27
C ASP A 338 -20.37 -16.33 -6.79
N ALA A 339 -21.39 -15.87 -6.08
CA ALA A 339 -21.47 -14.49 -5.60
C ALA A 339 -20.40 -14.12 -4.54
N GLU A 340 -19.64 -15.08 -4.01
CA GLU A 340 -18.64 -14.85 -2.95
C GLU A 340 -17.26 -15.40 -3.31
N THR A 341 -17.13 -16.13 -4.44
CA THR A 341 -15.85 -16.78 -4.78
C THR A 341 -15.48 -16.57 -6.24
N PHE A 342 -14.17 -16.43 -6.48
CA PHE A 342 -13.61 -16.26 -7.82
C PHE A 342 -12.19 -16.80 -7.91
N VAL A 343 -11.73 -17.00 -9.13
CA VAL A 343 -10.33 -17.28 -9.47
C VAL A 343 -9.75 -16.07 -10.19
N LEU A 344 -8.58 -15.61 -9.75
CA LEU A 344 -7.86 -14.53 -10.42
C LEU A 344 -7.10 -15.13 -11.63
N CYS A 345 -7.50 -14.76 -12.84
CA CYS A 345 -6.99 -15.34 -14.09
C CYS A 345 -5.86 -14.54 -14.74
N GLY A 346 -5.65 -13.28 -14.33
CA GLY A 346 -4.60 -12.43 -14.86
C GLY A 346 -4.84 -10.95 -14.60
N ARG A 347 -3.92 -10.12 -15.12
CA ARG A 347 -4.04 -8.67 -15.06
C ARG A 347 -4.35 -8.10 -16.42
N ASN A 348 -5.11 -7.00 -16.44
CA ASN A 348 -5.15 -6.14 -17.62
C ASN A 348 -3.72 -5.73 -17.97
N ALA A 349 -3.30 -5.96 -19.21
CA ALA A 349 -1.93 -5.90 -19.71
C ALA A 349 -1.19 -4.55 -19.45
N ASP A 350 -1.91 -3.52 -19.06
CA ASP A 350 -1.37 -2.18 -18.83
C ASP A 350 -1.00 -1.87 -17.37
N LEU A 351 -1.33 -2.75 -16.41
CA LEU A 351 -1.00 -2.53 -15.02
C LEU A 351 0.33 -3.16 -14.64
N VAL A 352 1.20 -2.37 -14.03
CA VAL A 352 2.50 -2.83 -13.52
C VAL A 352 2.55 -2.71 -12.01
N ASN A 353 3.04 -3.77 -11.37
CA ASN A 353 3.31 -3.78 -9.94
C ASN A 353 4.80 -4.01 -9.72
N VAL A 354 5.45 -3.03 -9.11
CA VAL A 354 6.89 -3.10 -8.82
C VAL A 354 7.09 -2.84 -7.33
N ALA A 355 7.67 -3.81 -6.64
CA ALA A 355 7.95 -3.75 -5.20
C ALA A 355 6.71 -3.33 -4.36
N GLY A 356 5.54 -3.85 -4.71
CA GLY A 356 4.29 -3.59 -3.98
C GLY A 356 3.59 -2.27 -4.33
N LYS A 357 4.17 -1.45 -5.21
CA LYS A 357 3.51 -0.25 -5.72
C LYS A 357 2.90 -0.53 -7.08
N ARG A 358 1.65 -0.11 -7.24
CA ARG A 358 0.85 -0.29 -8.47
C ARG A 358 0.86 0.99 -9.29
N SER A 359 1.10 0.86 -10.59
CA SER A 359 0.98 1.93 -11.58
C SER A 359 0.46 1.34 -12.90
N SER A 360 0.20 2.18 -13.90
CA SER A 360 -0.10 1.72 -15.25
C SER A 360 1.02 2.07 -16.21
N LEU A 361 1.25 1.25 -17.24
CA LEU A 361 2.17 1.60 -18.32
C LEU A 361 1.72 2.88 -19.01
N ALA A 362 0.41 3.11 -19.12
CA ALA A 362 -0.13 4.36 -19.68
C ALA A 362 0.31 5.60 -18.88
N PHE A 363 0.23 5.54 -17.54
CA PHE A 363 0.72 6.63 -16.67
C PHE A 363 2.22 6.85 -16.84
N LEU A 364 3.01 5.78 -16.80
CA LEU A 364 4.47 5.88 -16.95
C LEU A 364 4.87 6.41 -18.33
N ASN A 365 4.17 5.99 -19.39
CA ASN A 365 4.36 6.48 -20.75
C ASN A 365 4.00 7.96 -20.89
N HIS A 366 2.92 8.40 -20.24
CA HIS A 366 2.53 9.81 -20.24
C HIS A 366 3.67 10.66 -19.66
N HIS A 367 4.20 10.30 -18.50
CA HIS A 367 5.31 11.04 -17.87
C HIS A 367 6.61 10.98 -18.68
N LEU A 368 6.94 9.85 -19.29
CA LEU A 368 8.10 9.75 -20.17
C LEU A 368 8.00 10.69 -21.37
N ASN A 369 6.86 10.65 -22.06
CA ASN A 369 6.63 11.44 -23.27
C ASN A 369 6.35 12.93 -22.99
N SER A 370 6.14 13.34 -21.74
CA SER A 370 6.03 14.74 -21.33
C SER A 370 7.38 15.38 -21.00
N ILE A 371 8.48 14.63 -21.03
CA ILE A 371 9.82 15.17 -20.80
C ILE A 371 10.27 15.91 -22.05
N GLU A 372 10.69 17.15 -21.89
CA GLU A 372 11.23 17.97 -22.99
C GLU A 372 12.47 17.27 -23.62
N GLY A 373 12.47 17.16 -24.94
CA GLY A 373 13.51 16.44 -25.69
C GLY A 373 13.26 14.95 -25.89
N VAL A 374 12.18 14.39 -25.35
CA VAL A 374 11.69 13.04 -25.69
C VAL A 374 10.76 13.15 -26.90
N GLU A 375 11.13 12.54 -28.03
CA GLU A 375 10.31 12.49 -29.24
C GLU A 375 9.31 11.35 -29.23
N ASP A 376 9.70 10.18 -28.71
CA ASP A 376 8.84 9.00 -28.50
C ASP A 376 9.44 8.11 -27.42
N GLY A 377 8.57 7.45 -26.64
CA GLY A 377 9.04 6.58 -25.56
C GLY A 377 7.97 5.61 -25.09
N VAL A 378 8.43 4.45 -24.64
CA VAL A 378 7.56 3.41 -24.10
C VAL A 378 8.19 2.69 -22.93
N PHE A 379 7.45 2.59 -21.84
CA PHE A 379 7.71 1.63 -20.76
C PHE A 379 7.19 0.25 -21.17
N PHE A 380 7.97 -0.75 -20.87
CA PHE A 380 7.68 -2.14 -21.18
C PHE A 380 8.01 -3.01 -19.96
N MET A 381 7.09 -3.88 -19.58
CA MET A 381 7.32 -4.91 -18.56
C MET A 381 7.56 -6.24 -19.27
N PRO A 382 8.78 -6.77 -19.24
CA PRO A 382 9.08 -8.11 -19.74
C PRO A 382 8.32 -9.18 -18.95
N ASP A 383 8.18 -10.38 -19.51
CA ASP A 383 7.69 -11.54 -18.78
C ASP A 383 8.67 -11.91 -17.65
N GLU A 384 8.17 -12.54 -16.58
CA GLU A 384 9.00 -12.97 -15.47
C GLU A 384 10.09 -13.94 -15.97
N THR A 385 11.32 -13.69 -15.56
CA THR A 385 12.45 -14.61 -15.80
C THR A 385 12.67 -15.46 -14.55
N ASP A 386 13.28 -16.63 -14.69
CA ASP A 386 13.64 -17.54 -13.59
C ASP A 386 14.48 -16.86 -12.47
N ALA A 387 15.08 -15.71 -12.76
CA ALA A 387 15.80 -14.90 -11.77
C ALA A 387 14.93 -14.07 -10.81
N GLY A 388 13.62 -14.10 -10.93
CA GLY A 388 12.64 -13.65 -9.92
C GLY A 388 12.47 -12.14 -9.72
N VAL A 389 13.16 -11.26 -10.46
CA VAL A 389 12.97 -9.80 -10.39
C VAL A 389 12.76 -9.23 -11.77
N THR A 390 11.50 -9.06 -12.16
CA THR A 390 11.14 -8.36 -13.40
C THR A 390 11.29 -6.86 -13.20
N ARG A 391 11.99 -6.20 -14.11
CA ARG A 391 12.22 -4.76 -14.04
C ARG A 391 11.65 -4.06 -15.26
N LEU A 392 11.07 -2.89 -15.03
CA LEU A 392 10.60 -2.01 -16.10
C LEU A 392 11.75 -1.65 -17.03
N THR A 393 11.53 -1.89 -18.30
CA THR A 393 12.41 -1.51 -19.41
C THR A 393 11.85 -0.26 -20.08
N VAL A 394 12.70 0.65 -20.51
CA VAL A 394 12.30 1.79 -21.34
C VAL A 394 13.05 1.75 -22.66
N PHE A 395 12.31 1.98 -23.74
CA PHE A 395 12.84 2.36 -25.04
C PHE A 395 12.47 3.81 -25.30
N VAL A 396 13.43 4.66 -25.64
CA VAL A 396 13.21 6.10 -25.81
C VAL A 396 13.96 6.65 -27.02
N VAL A 397 13.28 7.47 -27.77
CA VAL A 397 13.82 8.31 -28.83
C VAL A 397 13.99 9.72 -28.26
N ALA A 398 15.22 10.08 -27.94
CA ALA A 398 15.55 11.36 -27.33
C ALA A 398 16.97 11.77 -27.72
N PRO A 399 17.20 12.23 -28.97
CA PRO A 399 18.54 12.41 -29.53
C PRO A 399 19.37 13.49 -28.81
N GLY A 400 18.72 14.44 -28.11
CA GLY A 400 19.36 15.51 -27.36
C GLY A 400 19.52 15.30 -25.86
N LEU A 401 19.02 14.17 -25.31
CA LEU A 401 19.03 13.92 -23.87
C LEU A 401 20.11 12.90 -23.44
N SER A 402 20.84 13.23 -22.40
CA SER A 402 21.69 12.25 -21.71
C SER A 402 20.85 11.28 -20.86
N ARG A 403 21.41 10.08 -20.63
CA ARG A 403 20.81 9.11 -19.72
C ARG A 403 20.55 9.71 -18.32
N GLN A 404 21.49 10.49 -17.82
CA GLN A 404 21.40 11.10 -16.50
C GLN A 404 20.25 12.10 -16.44
N ALA A 405 20.15 13.03 -17.41
CA ALA A 405 19.10 14.03 -17.50
C ALA A 405 17.70 13.36 -17.57
N LEU A 406 17.57 12.30 -18.36
CA LEU A 406 16.30 11.56 -18.47
C LEU A 406 15.92 10.88 -17.15
N ILE A 407 16.86 10.25 -16.46
CA ILE A 407 16.60 9.62 -15.16
C ILE A 407 16.24 10.66 -14.08
N GLU A 408 16.90 11.81 -14.07
CA GLU A 408 16.57 12.92 -13.15
C GLU A 408 15.17 13.48 -13.44
N ALA A 409 14.83 13.69 -14.70
CA ALA A 409 13.50 14.14 -15.10
C ALA A 409 12.39 13.11 -14.74
N LEU A 410 12.67 11.82 -14.87
CA LEU A 410 11.76 10.76 -14.42
C LEU A 410 11.63 10.73 -12.89
N ARG A 411 12.71 10.88 -12.13
CA ARG A 411 12.66 10.93 -10.66
C ARG A 411 11.79 12.05 -10.11
N ALA A 412 11.71 13.15 -10.82
CA ALA A 412 10.84 14.25 -10.44
C ALA A 412 9.35 13.97 -10.66
N ARG A 413 9.01 12.98 -11.52
CA ARG A 413 7.64 12.73 -12.02
C ARG A 413 7.04 11.41 -11.59
N ILE A 414 7.86 10.35 -11.45
CA ILE A 414 7.40 9.02 -11.09
C ILE A 414 8.11 8.52 -9.83
N ASP A 415 7.45 7.60 -9.11
CA ASP A 415 8.07 6.99 -7.95
C ASP A 415 9.39 6.27 -8.33
N PRO A 416 10.46 6.41 -7.53
CA PRO A 416 11.76 5.80 -7.80
C PRO A 416 11.72 4.29 -8.05
N VAL A 417 10.72 3.57 -7.55
CA VAL A 417 10.53 2.13 -7.77
C VAL A 417 10.29 1.80 -9.25
N TYR A 418 9.71 2.74 -10.03
CA TYR A 418 9.44 2.57 -11.45
C TYR A 418 10.54 3.06 -12.37
N LEU A 419 11.68 3.51 -11.83
CA LEU A 419 12.81 3.93 -12.65
C LEU A 419 13.30 2.74 -13.47
N PRO A 420 13.42 2.91 -14.81
CA PRO A 420 13.67 1.80 -15.70
C PRO A 420 15.09 1.23 -15.56
N ARG A 421 15.16 -0.10 -15.61
CA ARG A 421 16.43 -0.86 -15.68
C ARG A 421 16.19 -2.16 -16.45
N PRO A 422 16.56 -2.26 -17.72
CA PRO A 422 17.38 -1.34 -18.52
C PRO A 422 16.60 -0.15 -19.12
N LEU A 423 17.38 0.85 -19.57
CA LEU A 423 16.92 1.98 -20.38
C LEU A 423 17.73 1.97 -21.69
N TYR A 424 17.03 1.98 -22.84
CA TYR A 424 17.62 1.96 -24.17
C TYR A 424 17.25 3.22 -24.93
N PHE A 425 18.27 3.96 -25.40
CA PHE A 425 18.09 4.98 -26.42
C PHE A 425 18.06 4.29 -27.78
N VAL A 426 17.03 4.59 -28.57
CA VAL A 426 16.80 3.99 -29.90
C VAL A 426 16.52 5.08 -30.92
N GLU A 427 16.78 4.81 -32.21
CA GLU A 427 16.53 5.77 -33.29
C GLU A 427 15.03 5.88 -33.60
N SER A 428 14.28 4.79 -33.43
CA SER A 428 12.82 4.77 -33.63
C SER A 428 12.20 3.59 -32.87
N LEU A 429 10.89 3.71 -32.56
CA LEU A 429 10.09 2.62 -32.02
C LEU A 429 9.37 1.85 -33.13
N PRO A 430 9.28 0.50 -33.05
CA PRO A 430 8.69 -0.34 -34.09
C PRO A 430 7.14 -0.29 -34.04
N ARG A 431 6.57 0.89 -34.30
CA ARG A 431 5.12 1.10 -34.35
C ARG A 431 4.54 0.52 -35.65
N ASN A 432 3.35 -0.08 -35.54
CA ASN A 432 2.59 -0.51 -36.73
C ASN A 432 1.96 0.69 -37.45
N ALA A 433 1.27 0.43 -38.60
CA ALA A 433 0.63 1.45 -39.41
C ALA A 433 -0.46 2.24 -38.65
N THR A 434 -1.00 1.73 -37.55
CA THR A 434 -1.96 2.40 -36.67
C THR A 434 -1.31 3.09 -35.47
N GLY A 435 0.03 3.16 -35.41
CA GLY A 435 0.78 3.76 -34.30
C GLY A 435 0.90 2.91 -33.05
N LYS A 436 0.35 1.67 -33.06
CA LYS A 436 0.41 0.75 -31.91
C LYS A 436 1.73 0.00 -31.84
N LEU A 437 2.13 -0.34 -30.61
CA LEU A 437 3.29 -1.18 -30.29
C LEU A 437 2.80 -2.53 -29.71
N PRO A 438 2.60 -3.57 -30.53
CA PRO A 438 2.19 -4.87 -30.04
C PRO A 438 3.24 -5.47 -29.09
N ARG A 439 2.78 -6.15 -28.03
CA ARG A 439 3.65 -6.75 -27.00
C ARG A 439 4.71 -7.67 -27.58
N GLU A 440 4.34 -8.52 -28.53
CA GLU A 440 5.28 -9.45 -29.19
C GLU A 440 6.40 -8.72 -29.96
N VAL A 441 6.09 -7.56 -30.55
CA VAL A 441 7.08 -6.74 -31.24
C VAL A 441 8.05 -6.13 -30.23
N LEU A 442 7.56 -5.64 -29.09
CA LEU A 442 8.40 -5.12 -27.99
C LEU A 442 9.27 -6.21 -27.37
N LEU A 443 8.77 -7.44 -27.20
CA LEU A 443 9.56 -8.58 -26.71
C LEU A 443 10.74 -8.89 -27.64
N ARG A 444 10.51 -8.99 -28.94
CA ARG A 444 11.56 -9.20 -29.93
C ARG A 444 12.56 -8.04 -29.93
N PHE A 445 12.06 -6.82 -29.89
CA PHE A 445 12.88 -5.61 -29.86
C PHE A 445 13.77 -5.55 -28.61
N ALA A 446 13.25 -5.93 -27.45
CA ALA A 446 13.99 -6.03 -26.20
C ALA A 446 15.10 -7.08 -26.27
N ALA A 447 14.81 -8.25 -26.87
CA ALA A 447 15.80 -9.31 -27.07
C ALA A 447 16.94 -8.87 -28.01
N ASP A 448 16.62 -8.12 -29.06
CA ASP A 448 17.62 -7.59 -29.99
C ASP A 448 18.50 -6.51 -29.36
N CYS A 449 17.92 -5.58 -28.60
CA CYS A 449 18.68 -4.57 -27.84
C CYS A 449 19.59 -5.21 -26.79
N GLY A 450 19.11 -6.26 -26.11
CA GLY A 450 19.90 -7.03 -25.15
C GLY A 450 21.11 -7.73 -25.78
N ARG A 451 20.94 -8.37 -26.95
CA ARG A 451 21.98 -9.04 -27.70
C ARG A 451 23.06 -8.06 -28.18
N ARG A 452 22.68 -6.91 -28.74
CA ARG A 452 23.62 -5.86 -29.19
C ARG A 452 24.48 -5.33 -28.03
N LYS A 453 23.96 -5.26 -26.82
CA LYS A 453 24.73 -4.86 -25.63
C LYS A 453 25.68 -5.94 -25.15
N ALA A 454 25.36 -7.22 -25.29
CA ALA A 454 26.22 -8.34 -24.92
C ALA A 454 27.36 -8.56 -25.91
N SER A 455 27.20 -8.21 -27.20
CA SER A 455 28.20 -8.35 -28.26
C SER A 455 29.22 -7.19 -28.35
N GLY A 456 29.30 -6.29 -27.37
CA GLY A 456 30.36 -5.28 -27.26
C GLY A 456 30.26 -4.11 -28.25
N GLY A 457 29.14 -3.88 -28.87
CA GLY A 457 28.88 -2.71 -29.70
C GLY A 457 28.88 -1.42 -28.83
N ARG A 458 29.95 -0.65 -28.87
CA ARG A 458 30.04 0.69 -28.27
C ARG A 458 28.94 1.56 -28.90
N ALA A 459 27.89 1.84 -28.13
CA ALA A 459 27.03 2.98 -28.42
C ALA A 459 27.90 4.25 -28.36
N ARG A 460 28.07 4.95 -29.47
CA ARG A 460 28.73 6.27 -29.51
C ARG A 460 27.92 7.21 -28.62
N ASN A 461 28.54 7.67 -27.54
CA ASN A 461 28.05 8.85 -26.82
C ASN A 461 28.33 10.07 -27.72
N PRO A 462 27.39 10.93 -28.02
CA PRO A 462 27.70 12.28 -28.41
C PRO A 462 28.21 13.03 -27.19
N ALA A 463 29.30 13.76 -27.36
CA ALA A 463 29.99 14.59 -26.39
C ALA A 463 29.10 15.72 -25.83
#